data_b09fbbfcbe3705adba17d8038d621d43
#
_entry.id   b09fbbfcbe3705adba17d8038d621d43
#
_cell.length_a   1.000
_cell.length_b   1.000
_cell.length_c   1.000
_cell.angle_alpha   90.00
_cell.angle_beta   90.00
_cell.angle_gamma   90.00
#
_symmetry.space_group_name_H-M   'P 1'
#
loop_
_entity.id
_entity.type
_entity.pdbx_description
1 polymer ?
#
loop_
_entity_poly.entity_id
_entity_poly.type
_entity_poly.pdbx_seq_one_letter_code
_entity_poly.pdbx_strand_id
1 'polypeptide(L)'
;QLEPNLRVQENDKGISVARSRLSNLLGMPFYDLDRLDLAASSTLQYDLQQQVSHYLQQLAEPQFAGQIGLFGERLLSPEKTAEVRYSFTLFERTATGSRVRVQTDSTDQPFDINEGSKLELGSTAKLRVLATYLEIIAELHQQHAGKPPAELREVDIARQDHLSRWAVDYLQANPQADLAGMLQAALERRYSANPNERFFTGGGLHSFGNFRREDNGRNPTLREALRESINLPFVRLMRDLVRYSTYQNSAELLKDD
;
A
#
# COMPACT_ATOMS: atom_id res chain seq x y z
N GLN A 1 18.13 25.31 -40.87
CA GLN A 1 17.56 23.96 -41.16
C GLN A 1 17.10 23.39 -39.86
N LEU A 2 15.78 23.38 -39.65
CA LEU A 2 15.15 22.68 -38.56
C LEU A 2 15.30 21.16 -38.85
N GLU A 3 15.97 20.42 -37.98
CA GLU A 3 15.98 18.98 -38.08
C GLU A 3 14.55 18.45 -37.97
N PRO A 4 14.11 17.58 -38.89
CA PRO A 4 12.76 17.09 -38.86
C PRO A 4 12.62 16.09 -37.73
N ASN A 5 11.91 16.55 -36.68
CA ASN A 5 11.01 15.72 -35.91
C ASN A 5 11.47 14.26 -35.60
N LEU A 6 11.95 14.08 -34.44
CA LEU A 6 11.57 12.92 -33.64
C LEU A 6 10.03 12.84 -33.67
N ARG A 7 9.46 12.07 -34.58
CA ARG A 7 8.07 11.60 -34.44
C ARG A 7 8.03 10.79 -33.17
N VAL A 8 7.70 11.47 -32.09
CA VAL A 8 7.28 10.82 -30.85
C VAL A 8 6.19 9.84 -31.27
N GLN A 9 6.43 8.56 -31.13
CA GLN A 9 5.38 7.57 -31.28
C GLN A 9 4.35 7.93 -30.21
N GLU A 10 3.17 8.36 -30.62
CA GLU A 10 2.10 8.86 -29.72
C GLU A 10 1.69 7.85 -28.65
N ASN A 11 2.10 6.60 -28.77
CA ASN A 11 1.80 5.50 -27.88
C ASN A 11 2.93 5.12 -26.90
N ASP A 12 4.00 5.93 -26.79
CA ASP A 12 5.06 5.63 -25.82
C ASP A 12 4.59 5.90 -24.40
N LYS A 13 4.41 4.84 -23.61
CA LYS A 13 4.00 4.93 -22.20
C LYS A 13 4.96 5.75 -21.35
N GLY A 14 6.26 5.67 -21.61
CA GLY A 14 7.25 6.46 -20.89
C GLY A 14 7.04 7.95 -21.07
N ILE A 15 6.70 8.38 -22.28
CA ILE A 15 6.38 9.77 -22.57
C ILE A 15 5.06 10.17 -21.90
N SER A 16 4.03 9.34 -21.97
CA SER A 16 2.73 9.60 -21.35
C SER A 16 2.85 9.75 -19.84
N VAL A 17 3.62 8.87 -19.18
CA VAL A 17 3.92 8.95 -17.74
C VAL A 17 4.68 10.23 -17.40
N ALA A 18 5.72 10.57 -18.16
CA ALA A 18 6.50 11.78 -17.94
C ALA A 18 5.66 13.05 -18.11
N ARG A 19 4.79 13.11 -19.14
CA ARG A 19 3.86 14.24 -19.35
C ARG A 19 2.85 14.37 -18.21
N SER A 20 2.26 13.26 -17.76
CA SER A 20 1.32 13.27 -16.62
C SER A 20 1.99 13.79 -15.35
N ARG A 21 3.20 13.36 -15.06
CA ARG A 21 3.96 13.83 -13.90
C ARG A 21 4.33 15.31 -14.01
N LEU A 22 4.75 15.75 -15.19
CA LEU A 22 5.07 17.16 -15.44
C LEU A 22 3.83 18.05 -15.29
N SER A 23 2.70 17.64 -15.85
CA SER A 23 1.41 18.33 -15.70
C SER A 23 1.03 18.48 -14.23
N ASN A 24 1.12 17.40 -13.45
CA ASN A 24 0.82 17.43 -12.02
C ASN A 24 1.82 18.30 -11.23
N LEU A 25 3.10 18.24 -11.55
CA LEU A 25 4.15 19.02 -10.89
C LEU A 25 3.97 20.53 -11.10
N LEU A 26 3.57 20.92 -12.31
CA LEU A 26 3.33 22.32 -12.67
C LEU A 26 1.90 22.79 -12.34
N GLY A 27 1.00 21.89 -11.95
CA GLY A 27 -0.40 22.20 -11.69
C GLY A 27 -1.16 22.67 -12.95
N MET A 28 -0.77 22.19 -14.14
CA MET A 28 -1.27 22.64 -15.44
C MET A 28 -1.96 21.51 -16.19
N PRO A 29 -3.09 21.75 -16.89
CA PRO A 29 -3.68 20.78 -17.79
C PRO A 29 -2.78 20.54 -19.02
N PHE A 30 -2.93 19.36 -19.65
CA PHE A 30 -2.12 19.00 -20.83
C PHE A 30 -2.20 20.00 -21.97
N TYR A 31 -3.37 20.59 -22.21
CA TYR A 31 -3.55 21.60 -23.25
C TYR A 31 -2.62 22.81 -23.05
N ASP A 32 -2.47 23.28 -21.83
CA ASP A 32 -1.59 24.42 -21.52
C ASP A 32 -0.13 23.98 -21.53
N LEU A 33 0.17 22.78 -21.06
CA LEU A 33 1.52 22.19 -21.09
C LEU A 33 2.05 22.09 -22.54
N ASP A 34 1.23 21.63 -23.48
CA ASP A 34 1.61 21.45 -24.88
C ASP A 34 1.85 22.79 -25.63
N ARG A 35 1.41 23.91 -25.08
CA ARG A 35 1.64 25.26 -25.62
C ARG A 35 2.92 25.90 -25.10
N LEU A 36 3.53 25.31 -24.11
CA LEU A 36 4.82 25.78 -23.61
C LEU A 36 5.95 25.15 -24.43
N ASP A 37 6.91 25.96 -24.81
CA ASP A 37 8.14 25.49 -25.46
C ASP A 37 9.10 24.98 -24.39
N LEU A 38 8.77 23.78 -23.86
CA LEU A 38 9.51 23.16 -22.75
C LEU A 38 10.34 21.98 -23.22
N ALA A 39 11.59 21.95 -22.78
CA ALA A 39 12.42 20.74 -22.79
C ALA A 39 12.49 20.18 -21.38
N ALA A 40 12.05 18.92 -21.19
CA ALA A 40 12.06 18.25 -19.90
C ALA A 40 12.82 16.94 -19.98
N SER A 41 13.66 16.66 -18.97
CA SER A 41 14.33 15.37 -18.83
C SER A 41 13.64 14.54 -17.76
N SER A 42 13.41 13.27 -18.03
CA SER A 42 12.89 12.32 -17.04
C SER A 42 13.99 11.42 -16.52
N THR A 43 13.72 10.70 -15.43
CA THR A 43 14.62 9.67 -14.89
C THR A 43 14.44 8.32 -15.57
N LEU A 44 13.45 8.18 -16.45
CA LEU A 44 13.19 6.95 -17.19
C LEU A 44 14.35 6.62 -18.13
N GLN A 45 14.67 5.35 -18.22
CA GLN A 45 15.67 4.80 -19.13
C GLN A 45 14.96 4.28 -20.38
N TYR A 46 15.01 5.02 -21.48
CA TYR A 46 14.21 4.74 -22.68
C TYR A 46 14.39 3.32 -23.21
N ASP A 47 15.64 2.90 -23.45
CA ASP A 47 15.91 1.57 -24.04
C ASP A 47 15.42 0.44 -23.13
N LEU A 48 15.63 0.58 -21.81
CA LEU A 48 15.15 -0.41 -20.84
C LEU A 48 13.62 -0.42 -20.76
N GLN A 49 12.99 0.77 -20.81
CA GLN A 49 11.54 0.92 -20.86
C GLN A 49 10.96 0.13 -22.06
N GLN A 50 11.52 0.29 -23.24
CA GLN A 50 11.07 -0.40 -24.45
C GLN A 50 11.27 -1.92 -24.36
N GLN A 51 12.44 -2.38 -23.88
CA GLN A 51 12.71 -3.80 -23.70
C GLN A 51 11.72 -4.44 -22.73
N VAL A 52 11.46 -3.80 -21.59
CA VAL A 52 10.50 -4.32 -20.61
C VAL A 52 9.07 -4.30 -21.17
N SER A 53 8.66 -3.23 -21.85
CA SER A 53 7.34 -3.16 -22.49
C SER A 53 7.13 -4.31 -23.48
N HIS A 54 8.11 -4.55 -24.34
CA HIS A 54 8.07 -5.65 -25.30
C HIS A 54 8.01 -7.03 -24.60
N TYR A 55 8.84 -7.23 -23.58
CA TYR A 55 8.81 -8.48 -22.80
C TYR A 55 7.44 -8.72 -22.15
N LEU A 56 6.83 -7.69 -21.53
CA LEU A 56 5.53 -7.81 -20.92
C LEU A 56 4.42 -8.12 -21.94
N GLN A 57 4.51 -7.58 -23.15
CA GLN A 57 3.56 -7.89 -24.24
C GLN A 57 3.68 -9.36 -24.68
N GLN A 58 4.89 -9.90 -24.75
CA GLN A 58 5.12 -11.32 -25.09
C GLN A 58 4.48 -12.29 -24.09
N LEU A 59 4.23 -11.87 -22.83
CA LEU A 59 3.56 -12.69 -21.83
C LEU A 59 2.09 -13.01 -22.19
N ALA A 60 1.49 -12.31 -23.12
CA ALA A 60 0.16 -12.64 -23.65
C ALA A 60 0.18 -13.86 -24.57
N GLU A 61 1.38 -14.26 -25.06
CA GLU A 61 1.55 -15.41 -25.95
C GLU A 61 1.69 -16.69 -25.13
N PRO A 62 0.78 -17.69 -25.28
CA PRO A 62 0.81 -18.91 -24.47
C PRO A 62 2.12 -19.68 -24.56
N GLN A 63 2.73 -19.72 -25.74
CA GLN A 63 4.00 -20.41 -25.94
C GLN A 63 5.12 -19.79 -25.12
N PHE A 64 5.24 -18.46 -25.14
CA PHE A 64 6.25 -17.75 -24.38
C PHE A 64 5.99 -17.85 -22.86
N ALA A 65 4.75 -17.65 -22.44
CA ALA A 65 4.34 -17.79 -21.04
C ALA A 65 4.65 -19.20 -20.47
N GLY A 66 4.45 -20.24 -21.29
CA GLY A 66 4.81 -21.63 -20.93
C GLY A 66 6.32 -21.85 -20.81
N GLN A 67 7.10 -21.30 -21.71
CA GLN A 67 8.57 -21.43 -21.71
C GLN A 67 9.21 -20.83 -20.45
N ILE A 68 8.66 -19.74 -19.93
CA ILE A 68 9.16 -19.07 -18.70
C ILE A 68 8.51 -19.58 -17.43
N GLY A 69 7.67 -20.63 -17.50
CA GLY A 69 7.13 -21.34 -16.34
C GLY A 69 5.94 -20.67 -15.67
N LEU A 70 5.12 -19.88 -16.40
CA LEU A 70 3.92 -19.25 -15.83
C LEU A 70 2.73 -20.21 -15.69
N PHE A 71 2.78 -21.42 -16.25
CA PHE A 71 1.67 -22.39 -16.17
C PHE A 71 1.83 -23.35 -15.00
N GLY A 72 0.73 -23.68 -14.35
CA GLY A 72 0.69 -24.64 -13.24
C GLY A 72 -0.66 -24.68 -12.54
N GLU A 73 -0.84 -25.64 -11.64
CA GLU A 73 -2.13 -25.90 -10.94
C GLU A 73 -2.74 -24.66 -10.25
N ARG A 74 -1.91 -23.75 -9.75
CA ARG A 74 -2.32 -22.50 -9.08
C ARG A 74 -1.72 -21.26 -9.72
N LEU A 75 -1.30 -21.38 -10.95
CA LEU A 75 -0.73 -20.32 -11.77
C LEU A 75 -1.67 -20.04 -12.95
N LEU A 76 -1.11 -19.41 -13.98
CA LEU A 76 -1.84 -19.08 -15.20
C LEU A 76 -2.17 -20.35 -15.99
N SER A 77 -3.32 -20.35 -16.66
CA SER A 77 -3.66 -21.35 -17.67
C SER A 77 -3.48 -20.79 -19.07
N PRO A 78 -3.13 -21.64 -20.07
CA PRO A 78 -2.81 -21.18 -21.44
C PRO A 78 -3.92 -20.35 -22.08
N GLU A 79 -5.18 -20.71 -21.86
CA GLU A 79 -6.35 -20.02 -22.41
C GLU A 79 -6.60 -18.64 -21.83
N LYS A 80 -6.02 -18.34 -20.67
CA LYS A 80 -6.18 -17.05 -19.96
C LYS A 80 -4.99 -16.09 -20.10
N THR A 81 -3.95 -16.47 -20.81
CA THR A 81 -2.75 -15.63 -20.96
C THR A 81 -3.06 -14.25 -21.52
N ALA A 82 -3.94 -14.17 -22.54
CA ALA A 82 -4.32 -12.91 -23.15
C ALA A 82 -5.25 -12.02 -22.27
N GLU A 83 -5.86 -12.59 -21.22
CA GLU A 83 -6.72 -11.85 -20.31
C GLU A 83 -5.94 -11.11 -19.20
N VAL A 84 -4.73 -11.59 -18.87
CA VAL A 84 -3.91 -11.03 -17.80
C VAL A 84 -3.16 -9.79 -18.29
N ARG A 85 -3.11 -8.78 -17.44
CA ARG A 85 -2.30 -7.57 -17.65
C ARG A 85 -1.20 -7.52 -16.62
N TYR A 86 0.00 -7.26 -17.10
CA TYR A 86 1.20 -7.18 -16.26
C TYR A 86 1.66 -5.74 -16.20
N SER A 87 2.11 -5.30 -15.06
CA SER A 87 2.74 -4.00 -14.89
C SER A 87 4.09 -4.13 -14.20
N PHE A 88 5.00 -3.21 -14.51
CA PHE A 88 6.34 -3.24 -13.98
C PHE A 88 6.84 -1.82 -13.70
N THR A 89 7.35 -1.61 -12.49
CA THR A 89 8.03 -0.37 -12.11
C THR A 89 9.38 -0.70 -11.50
N LEU A 90 10.45 -0.11 -12.04
CA LEU A 90 11.80 -0.23 -11.52
C LEU A 90 12.26 1.07 -10.88
N PHE A 91 12.67 1.00 -9.62
CA PHE A 91 13.28 2.10 -8.91
C PHE A 91 14.78 1.85 -8.73
N GLU A 92 15.59 2.85 -9.07
CA GLU A 92 16.99 2.92 -8.68
C GLU A 92 17.11 3.64 -7.34
N ARG A 93 17.73 3.01 -6.36
CA ARG A 93 18.04 3.67 -5.09
C ARG A 93 19.29 4.53 -5.24
N THR A 94 19.18 5.81 -4.88
CA THR A 94 20.28 6.78 -4.86
C THR A 94 20.51 7.31 -3.45
N ALA A 95 21.58 8.04 -3.22
CA ALA A 95 21.86 8.66 -1.93
C ALA A 95 20.79 9.67 -1.49
N THR A 96 20.06 10.28 -2.42
CA THR A 96 19.06 11.32 -2.17
C THR A 96 17.62 10.84 -2.31
N GLY A 97 17.39 9.53 -2.54
CA GLY A 97 16.06 8.97 -2.72
C GLY A 97 15.99 7.90 -3.80
N SER A 98 14.80 7.58 -4.26
CA SER A 98 14.56 6.60 -5.31
C SER A 98 14.16 7.29 -6.61
N ARG A 99 14.72 6.83 -7.74
CA ARG A 99 14.40 7.33 -9.08
C ARG A 99 13.71 6.23 -9.88
N VAL A 100 12.59 6.54 -10.51
CA VAL A 100 11.94 5.60 -11.44
C VAL A 100 12.78 5.48 -12.71
N ARG A 101 13.16 4.26 -13.08
CA ARG A 101 13.90 3.94 -14.30
C ARG A 101 13.04 3.31 -15.38
N VAL A 102 12.04 2.51 -14.95
CA VAL A 102 11.03 1.92 -15.82
C VAL A 102 9.68 2.03 -15.15
N GLN A 103 8.67 2.41 -15.92
CA GLN A 103 7.27 2.34 -15.51
C GLN A 103 6.44 2.05 -16.75
N THR A 104 5.95 0.80 -16.84
CA THR A 104 5.24 0.31 -18.03
C THR A 104 4.30 -0.82 -17.67
N ASP A 105 3.47 -1.22 -18.63
CA ASP A 105 2.57 -2.36 -18.53
C ASP A 105 2.43 -3.08 -19.88
N SER A 106 1.73 -4.21 -19.88
CA SER A 106 1.51 -5.05 -21.06
C SER A 106 0.39 -4.56 -21.99
N THR A 107 -0.30 -3.46 -21.66
CA THR A 107 -1.35 -2.94 -22.54
C THR A 107 -0.77 -2.11 -23.68
N ASP A 108 -1.40 -2.16 -24.84
CA ASP A 108 -1.04 -1.30 -25.98
C ASP A 108 -1.87 0.00 -25.95
N GLN A 109 -1.85 0.68 -24.81
CA GLN A 109 -2.57 1.93 -24.60
C GLN A 109 -1.61 2.96 -24.00
N PRO A 110 -1.74 4.25 -24.30
CA PRO A 110 -0.95 5.31 -23.65
C PRO A 110 -1.21 5.42 -22.13
N PHE A 111 -2.29 4.83 -21.68
CA PHE A 111 -2.71 4.76 -20.29
C PHE A 111 -1.78 3.82 -19.49
N ASP A 112 -1.33 4.28 -18.32
CA ASP A 112 -0.54 3.48 -17.38
C ASP A 112 -1.42 2.90 -16.29
N ILE A 113 -1.48 1.56 -16.21
CA ILE A 113 -2.30 0.88 -15.19
C ILE A 113 -1.75 1.04 -13.77
N ASN A 114 -0.47 1.38 -13.59
CA ASN A 114 0.11 1.58 -12.27
C ASN A 114 -0.47 2.80 -11.55
N GLU A 115 -0.75 3.89 -12.29
CA GLU A 115 -1.25 5.15 -11.71
C GLU A 115 -2.70 5.45 -12.14
N GLY A 116 -3.12 4.96 -13.29
CA GLY A 116 -4.43 5.27 -13.87
C GLY A 116 -5.57 4.33 -13.45
N SER A 117 -5.28 3.18 -12.83
CA SER A 117 -6.29 2.18 -12.48
C SER A 117 -6.60 2.17 -10.99
N LYS A 118 -7.89 2.02 -10.69
CA LYS A 118 -8.36 1.67 -9.34
C LYS A 118 -8.63 0.17 -9.31
N LEU A 119 -7.68 -0.58 -8.75
CA LEU A 119 -7.76 -2.02 -8.65
C LEU A 119 -8.08 -2.45 -7.22
N GLU A 120 -8.76 -3.58 -7.08
CA GLU A 120 -8.90 -4.24 -5.79
C GLU A 120 -7.53 -4.72 -5.31
N LEU A 121 -7.11 -4.24 -4.15
CA LEU A 121 -5.77 -4.52 -3.60
C LEU A 121 -5.65 -5.97 -3.11
N GLY A 122 -6.77 -6.63 -2.80
CA GLY A 122 -6.74 -7.94 -2.16
C GLY A 122 -5.90 -7.92 -0.89
N SER A 123 -5.06 -8.93 -0.72
CA SER A 123 -4.20 -9.06 0.46
C SER A 123 -3.08 -8.02 0.58
N THR A 124 -2.75 -7.28 -0.47
CA THR A 124 -1.77 -6.19 -0.38
C THR A 124 -2.26 -5.04 0.49
N ALA A 125 -3.59 -4.90 0.65
CA ALA A 125 -4.18 -3.94 1.58
C ALA A 125 -3.72 -4.14 3.04
N LYS A 126 -3.35 -5.36 3.44
CA LYS A 126 -2.86 -5.66 4.79
C LYS A 126 -1.58 -4.90 5.14
N LEU A 127 -0.69 -4.72 4.16
CA LEU A 127 0.53 -3.94 4.38
C LEU A 127 0.18 -2.48 4.69
N ARG A 128 -0.78 -1.89 3.98
CA ARG A 128 -1.25 -0.53 4.24
C ARG A 128 -1.86 -0.40 5.64
N VAL A 129 -2.72 -1.34 6.02
CA VAL A 129 -3.32 -1.38 7.36
C VAL A 129 -2.24 -1.49 8.43
N LEU A 130 -1.22 -2.34 8.22
CA LEU A 130 -0.11 -2.48 9.16
C LEU A 130 0.73 -1.21 9.26
N ALA A 131 1.03 -0.53 8.13
CA ALA A 131 1.78 0.72 8.14
C ALA A 131 1.04 1.80 8.95
N THR A 132 -0.24 2.04 8.68
CA THR A 132 -1.07 2.98 9.44
C THR A 132 -1.12 2.64 10.93
N TYR A 133 -1.22 1.34 11.27
CA TYR A 133 -1.16 0.90 12.66
C TYR A 133 0.16 1.28 13.33
N LEU A 134 1.30 1.01 12.68
CA LEU A 134 2.61 1.33 13.23
C LEU A 134 2.86 2.86 13.33
N GLU A 135 2.30 3.64 12.41
CA GLU A 135 2.29 5.11 12.49
C GLU A 135 1.56 5.57 13.74
N ILE A 136 0.35 5.06 14.00
CA ILE A 136 -0.43 5.38 15.22
C ILE A 136 0.34 4.97 16.49
N ILE A 137 0.98 3.80 16.50
CA ILE A 137 1.81 3.38 17.64
C ILE A 137 3.00 4.33 17.86
N ALA A 138 3.60 4.83 16.77
CA ALA A 138 4.68 5.81 16.86
C ALA A 138 4.20 7.16 17.42
N GLU A 139 3.02 7.63 16.99
CA GLU A 139 2.38 8.83 17.53
C GLU A 139 2.08 8.68 19.02
N LEU A 140 1.50 7.56 19.44
CA LEU A 140 1.22 7.27 20.85
C LEU A 140 2.50 7.17 21.69
N HIS A 141 3.58 6.61 21.12
CA HIS A 141 4.89 6.65 21.78
C HIS A 141 5.38 8.10 21.95
N GLN A 142 5.31 8.92 20.90
CA GLN A 142 5.72 10.33 20.97
C GLN A 142 4.92 11.12 22.03
N GLN A 143 3.63 10.83 22.17
CA GLN A 143 2.75 11.51 23.11
C GLN A 143 2.98 11.10 24.58
N HIS A 144 3.40 9.86 24.83
CA HIS A 144 3.36 9.25 26.16
C HIS A 144 4.72 8.75 26.69
N ALA A 145 5.74 8.56 25.83
CA ALA A 145 7.04 8.10 26.30
C ALA A 145 7.70 9.10 27.26
N GLY A 146 8.39 8.57 28.27
CA GLY A 146 9.05 9.37 29.29
C GLY A 146 8.15 9.95 30.36
N LYS A 147 6.82 9.81 30.26
CA LYS A 147 5.89 10.22 31.33
C LYS A 147 5.98 9.28 32.53
N PRO A 148 5.88 9.81 33.76
CA PRO A 148 5.81 8.96 34.95
C PRO A 148 4.61 8.00 34.90
N PRO A 149 4.75 6.78 35.46
CA PRO A 149 3.64 5.81 35.48
C PRO A 149 2.37 6.33 36.19
N ALA A 150 2.50 7.26 37.13
CA ALA A 150 1.36 7.89 37.78
C ALA A 150 0.56 8.75 36.80
N GLU A 151 1.23 9.56 35.97
CA GLU A 151 0.59 10.40 34.95
C GLU A 151 -0.07 9.55 33.86
N LEU A 152 0.59 8.46 33.46
CA LEU A 152 0.03 7.54 32.46
C LEU A 152 -1.27 6.86 32.94
N ARG A 153 -1.46 6.66 34.25
CA ARG A 153 -2.71 6.09 34.81
C ARG A 153 -3.88 7.05 34.75
N GLU A 154 -3.63 8.33 34.70
CA GLU A 154 -4.64 9.38 34.67
C GLU A 154 -5.07 9.74 33.25
N VAL A 155 -4.43 9.15 32.21
CA VAL A 155 -4.81 9.39 30.82
C VAL A 155 -6.25 8.90 30.60
N ASP A 156 -7.14 9.80 30.25
CA ASP A 156 -8.51 9.45 29.89
C ASP A 156 -8.54 8.78 28.51
N ILE A 157 -8.90 7.50 28.48
CA ILE A 157 -8.92 6.69 27.27
C ILE A 157 -10.31 6.07 27.12
N ALA A 158 -10.96 6.34 26.01
CA ALA A 158 -12.26 5.77 25.68
C ALA A 158 -12.23 4.22 25.79
N ARG A 159 -13.30 3.64 26.35
CA ARG A 159 -13.36 2.19 26.65
C ARG A 159 -13.06 1.29 25.44
N GLN A 160 -13.40 1.74 24.25
CA GLN A 160 -13.22 0.98 23.01
C GLN A 160 -11.96 1.36 22.23
N ASP A 161 -11.16 2.31 22.72
CA ASP A 161 -9.86 2.65 22.15
C ASP A 161 -8.79 1.70 22.68
N HIS A 162 -8.73 0.56 22.04
CA HIS A 162 -7.80 -0.51 22.42
C HIS A 162 -6.34 -0.19 22.06
N LEU A 163 -6.10 0.73 21.11
CA LEU A 163 -4.74 1.09 20.69
C LEU A 163 -4.10 2.01 21.73
N SER A 164 -4.77 3.10 22.11
CA SER A 164 -4.25 4.00 23.13
C SER A 164 -4.08 3.28 24.48
N ARG A 165 -5.04 2.42 24.84
CA ARG A 165 -4.93 1.63 26.08
C ARG A 165 -3.72 0.70 26.05
N TRP A 166 -3.53 -0.05 24.99
CA TRP A 166 -2.36 -0.90 24.87
C TRP A 166 -1.05 -0.12 24.93
N ALA A 167 -0.98 1.04 24.25
CA ALA A 167 0.21 1.88 24.24
C ALA A 167 0.57 2.41 25.62
N VAL A 168 -0.43 2.92 26.36
CA VAL A 168 -0.25 3.41 27.73
C VAL A 168 0.16 2.28 28.68
N ASP A 169 -0.53 1.13 28.63
CA ASP A 169 -0.20 -0.05 29.46
C ASP A 169 1.21 -0.55 29.18
N TYR A 170 1.63 -0.58 27.88
CA TYR A 170 2.97 -0.98 27.50
C TYR A 170 4.05 -0.04 28.05
N LEU A 171 3.86 1.28 27.96
CA LEU A 171 4.79 2.29 28.47
C LEU A 171 4.84 2.33 29.99
N GLN A 172 3.73 2.06 30.67
CA GLN A 172 3.72 1.88 32.13
C GLN A 172 4.59 0.69 32.57
N ALA A 173 4.48 -0.42 31.84
CA ALA A 173 5.25 -1.63 32.12
C ALA A 173 6.72 -1.50 31.67
N ASN A 174 7.01 -0.65 30.71
CA ASN A 174 8.33 -0.48 30.10
C ASN A 174 8.69 1.01 29.97
N PRO A 175 8.96 1.72 31.10
CA PRO A 175 9.18 3.18 31.11
C PRO A 175 10.38 3.65 30.29
N GLN A 176 11.33 2.76 29.98
CA GLN A 176 12.53 3.05 29.20
C GLN A 176 12.46 2.53 27.76
N ALA A 177 11.29 2.06 27.32
CA ALA A 177 11.14 1.53 25.97
C ALA A 177 11.34 2.65 24.94
N ASP A 178 12.26 2.42 24.01
CA ASP A 178 12.39 3.27 22.83
C ASP A 178 11.32 2.94 21.78
N LEU A 179 11.22 3.78 20.77
CA LEU A 179 10.24 3.60 19.68
C LEU A 179 10.42 2.24 18.99
N ALA A 180 11.65 1.81 18.74
CA ALA A 180 11.91 0.56 18.05
C ALA A 180 11.40 -0.64 18.85
N GLY A 181 11.65 -0.68 20.16
CA GLY A 181 11.14 -1.70 21.07
C GLY A 181 9.62 -1.74 21.12
N MET A 182 8.97 -0.57 21.18
CA MET A 182 7.50 -0.50 21.18
C MET A 182 6.89 -0.95 19.86
N LEU A 183 7.48 -0.60 18.71
CA LEU A 183 7.03 -1.07 17.39
C LEU A 183 7.20 -2.58 17.25
N GLN A 184 8.30 -3.17 17.75
CA GLN A 184 8.47 -4.62 17.77
C GLN A 184 7.40 -5.30 18.64
N ALA A 185 7.14 -4.78 19.85
CA ALA A 185 6.08 -5.30 20.70
C ALA A 185 4.69 -5.18 20.05
N ALA A 186 4.43 -4.11 19.32
CA ALA A 186 3.19 -3.91 18.57
C ALA A 186 2.99 -4.99 17.48
N LEU A 187 4.04 -5.42 16.81
CA LEU A 187 4.00 -6.52 15.82
C LEU A 187 3.73 -7.89 16.47
N GLU A 188 4.05 -8.05 17.75
CA GLU A 188 3.80 -9.30 18.50
C GLU A 188 2.39 -9.34 19.14
N ARG A 189 1.58 -8.28 19.01
CA ARG A 189 0.17 -8.33 19.43
C ARG A 189 -0.58 -9.39 18.67
N ARG A 190 -1.45 -10.11 19.41
CA ARG A 190 -2.20 -11.24 18.87
C ARG A 190 -3.64 -10.84 18.58
N TYR A 191 -4.14 -11.31 17.45
CA TYR A 191 -5.53 -11.15 17.05
C TYR A 191 -6.13 -12.47 16.61
N SER A 192 -7.34 -12.74 17.09
CA SER A 192 -8.04 -13.97 16.75
C SER A 192 -8.34 -14.07 15.26
N ALA A 193 -8.16 -15.25 14.70
CA ALA A 193 -8.54 -15.59 13.33
C ALA A 193 -9.93 -16.28 13.26
N ASN A 194 -10.72 -16.26 14.35
CA ASN A 194 -12.03 -16.90 14.43
C ASN A 194 -13.06 -16.15 13.55
N PRO A 195 -13.78 -16.84 12.63
CA PRO A 195 -14.77 -16.23 11.73
C PRO A 195 -16.15 -15.98 12.34
N ASN A 196 -16.41 -16.41 13.59
CA ASN A 196 -17.75 -16.36 14.19
C ASN A 196 -18.16 -14.95 14.69
N GLU A 197 -17.48 -13.91 14.26
CA GLU A 197 -17.78 -12.53 14.61
C GLU A 197 -18.33 -11.75 13.40
N ARG A 198 -19.30 -10.88 13.66
CA ARG A 198 -19.81 -9.94 12.67
C ARG A 198 -19.21 -8.55 12.89
N PHE A 199 -18.94 -7.86 11.81
CA PHE A 199 -18.32 -6.53 11.82
C PHE A 199 -19.26 -5.53 11.15
N PHE A 200 -19.46 -4.42 11.80
CA PHE A 200 -20.20 -3.30 11.22
C PHE A 200 -19.26 -2.50 10.30
N THR A 201 -19.69 -2.28 9.08
CA THR A 201 -18.99 -1.47 8.07
C THR A 201 -19.94 -0.44 7.49
N GLY A 202 -19.47 0.48 6.65
CA GLY A 202 -20.32 1.45 5.97
C GLY A 202 -21.45 0.85 5.14
N GLY A 203 -21.35 -0.43 4.75
CA GLY A 203 -22.38 -1.17 4.03
C GLY A 203 -23.30 -2.06 4.91
N GLY A 204 -23.17 -1.98 6.25
CA GLY A 204 -23.96 -2.78 7.18
C GLY A 204 -23.17 -3.83 7.97
N LEU A 205 -23.83 -4.88 8.42
CA LEU A 205 -23.24 -5.92 9.25
C LEU A 205 -22.74 -7.08 8.38
N HIS A 206 -21.43 -7.31 8.37
CA HIS A 206 -20.76 -8.29 7.52
C HIS A 206 -20.01 -9.35 8.32
N SER A 207 -19.92 -10.54 7.75
CA SER A 207 -19.02 -11.62 8.20
C SER A 207 -17.85 -11.73 7.24
N PHE A 208 -16.67 -11.97 7.80
CA PHE A 208 -15.43 -12.18 7.03
C PHE A 208 -14.84 -13.54 7.33
N GLY A 209 -14.06 -14.08 6.40
CA GLY A 209 -13.40 -15.37 6.54
C GLY A 209 -11.91 -15.32 6.20
N ASN A 210 -11.20 -16.34 6.63
CA ASN A 210 -9.84 -16.58 6.17
C ASN A 210 -9.87 -17.35 4.85
N PHE A 211 -8.80 -17.22 4.07
CA PHE A 211 -8.66 -18.00 2.84
C PHE A 211 -8.53 -19.51 3.11
N ARG A 212 -7.77 -19.86 4.17
CA ARG A 212 -7.61 -21.24 4.62
C ARG A 212 -8.46 -21.49 5.87
N ARG A 213 -9.20 -22.61 5.90
CA ARG A 213 -10.03 -22.98 7.05
C ARG A 213 -9.23 -23.37 8.29
N GLU A 214 -8.02 -23.90 8.10
CA GLU A 214 -7.09 -24.24 9.17
C GLU A 214 -6.64 -23.04 10.02
N ASP A 215 -6.74 -21.83 9.48
CA ASP A 215 -6.42 -20.60 10.22
C ASP A 215 -7.50 -20.21 11.23
N ASN A 216 -8.73 -20.71 11.12
CA ASN A 216 -9.89 -20.24 11.87
C ASN A 216 -9.77 -20.38 13.40
N GLY A 217 -9.00 -21.34 13.89
CA GLY A 217 -8.77 -21.56 15.32
C GLY A 217 -7.53 -20.85 15.89
N ARG A 218 -6.80 -20.14 15.05
CA ARG A 218 -5.51 -19.54 15.42
C ARG A 218 -5.68 -18.18 16.12
N ASN A 219 -4.65 -17.82 16.87
CA ASN A 219 -4.49 -16.48 17.46
C ASN A 219 -3.07 -15.95 17.15
N PRO A 220 -2.76 -15.71 15.87
CA PRO A 220 -1.43 -15.32 15.42
C PRO A 220 -1.05 -13.92 15.90
N THR A 221 0.24 -13.65 15.96
CA THR A 221 0.77 -12.28 16.02
C THR A 221 0.47 -11.53 14.71
N LEU A 222 0.52 -10.20 14.71
CA LEU A 222 0.39 -9.42 13.47
C LEU A 222 1.49 -9.76 12.47
N ARG A 223 2.70 -10.02 12.96
CA ARG A 223 3.84 -10.47 12.14
C ARG A 223 3.53 -11.79 11.43
N GLU A 224 3.06 -12.79 12.16
CA GLU A 224 2.65 -14.10 11.61
C GLU A 224 1.48 -13.92 10.62
N ALA A 225 0.46 -13.15 11.00
CA ALA A 225 -0.71 -12.90 10.18
C ALA A 225 -0.37 -12.21 8.85
N LEU A 226 0.60 -11.27 8.82
CA LEU A 226 1.07 -10.68 7.59
C LEU A 226 1.82 -11.69 6.73
N ARG A 227 2.79 -12.39 7.31
CA ARG A 227 3.63 -13.36 6.59
C ARG A 227 2.80 -14.47 5.94
N GLU A 228 1.75 -14.93 6.62
CA GLU A 228 0.90 -16.02 6.16
C GLU A 228 -0.40 -15.54 5.51
N SER A 229 -0.56 -14.20 5.39
CA SER A 229 -1.73 -13.56 4.76
C SER A 229 -3.08 -13.93 5.39
N ILE A 230 -3.14 -14.11 6.71
CA ILE A 230 -4.38 -14.42 7.45
C ILE A 230 -5.28 -13.18 7.49
N ASN A 231 -6.55 -13.31 7.12
CA ASN A 231 -7.44 -12.16 6.92
C ASN A 231 -7.98 -11.57 8.23
N LEU A 232 -8.54 -12.40 9.09
CA LEU A 232 -9.35 -11.94 10.23
C LEU A 232 -8.58 -11.13 11.28
N PRO A 233 -7.29 -11.38 11.55
CA PRO A 233 -6.48 -10.48 12.36
C PRO A 233 -6.45 -9.05 11.82
N PHE A 234 -6.35 -8.88 10.49
CA PHE A 234 -6.33 -7.55 9.87
C PHE A 234 -7.71 -6.88 9.82
N VAL A 235 -8.79 -7.65 9.72
CA VAL A 235 -10.16 -7.10 9.88
C VAL A 235 -10.35 -6.53 11.29
N ARG A 236 -9.86 -7.24 12.32
CA ARG A 236 -9.92 -6.78 13.72
C ARG A 236 -9.01 -5.58 13.97
N LEU A 237 -7.81 -5.61 13.41
CA LEU A 237 -6.88 -4.48 13.48
C LEU A 237 -7.51 -3.24 12.83
N MET A 238 -8.11 -3.38 11.64
CA MET A 238 -8.80 -2.26 10.97
C MET A 238 -9.94 -1.69 11.82
N ARG A 239 -10.72 -2.52 12.51
CA ARG A 239 -11.71 -2.05 13.48
C ARG A 239 -11.09 -1.22 14.59
N ASP A 240 -9.96 -1.67 15.14
CA ASP A 240 -9.27 -0.93 16.20
C ASP A 240 -8.73 0.42 15.69
N LEU A 241 -8.23 0.49 14.43
CA LEU A 241 -7.82 1.73 13.78
C LEU A 241 -8.99 2.71 13.62
N VAL A 242 -10.12 2.23 13.12
CA VAL A 242 -11.34 3.05 12.95
C VAL A 242 -11.80 3.61 14.30
N ARG A 243 -11.80 2.79 15.35
CA ARG A 243 -12.16 3.24 16.70
C ARG A 243 -11.21 4.32 17.20
N TYR A 244 -9.91 4.09 17.11
CA TYR A 244 -8.89 5.09 17.46
C TYR A 244 -9.18 6.42 16.76
N SER A 245 -9.29 6.42 15.43
CA SER A 245 -9.53 7.64 14.64
C SER A 245 -10.84 8.33 15.00
N THR A 246 -11.90 7.56 15.31
CA THR A 246 -13.19 8.13 15.72
C THR A 246 -13.08 8.88 17.05
N TYR A 247 -12.35 8.32 18.01
CA TYR A 247 -12.22 8.96 19.34
C TYR A 247 -11.27 10.15 19.30
N GLN A 248 -10.20 10.12 18.51
CA GLN A 248 -9.30 11.27 18.36
C GLN A 248 -10.04 12.46 17.73
N ASN A 249 -10.77 12.24 16.66
CA ASN A 249 -11.55 13.31 15.99
C ASN A 249 -12.64 13.89 16.92
N SER A 250 -13.30 13.04 17.72
CA SER A 250 -14.31 13.53 18.68
C SER A 250 -13.68 14.38 19.79
N ALA A 251 -12.48 14.03 20.24
CA ALA A 251 -11.75 14.78 21.25
C ALA A 251 -11.23 16.13 20.72
N GLU A 252 -10.90 16.24 19.45
CA GLU A 252 -10.53 17.50 18.79
C GLU A 252 -11.73 18.43 18.64
N LEU A 253 -12.87 17.91 18.18
CA LEU A 253 -14.12 18.71 18.03
C LEU A 253 -14.63 19.28 19.35
N LEU A 254 -14.37 18.62 20.49
CA LEU A 254 -14.75 19.09 21.82
C LEU A 254 -13.77 20.11 22.42
N LYS A 255 -12.61 20.35 21.80
CA LYS A 255 -11.63 21.36 22.25
C LYS A 255 -11.79 22.70 21.54
N ASP A 256 -12.49 22.74 20.41
CA ASP A 256 -12.74 23.94 19.61
C ASP A 256 -14.07 24.67 19.98
N ASP A 257 -14.83 24.16 20.99
CA ASP A 257 -15.97 24.80 21.63
C ASP A 257 -15.57 25.34 23.04
#